data_51b5e5957b6688eba91e38ca4e9f23fd
#
_entry.id   51b5e5957b6688eba91e38ca4e9f23fd
#
_cell.length_a   1.000
_cell.length_b   1.000
_cell.length_c   1.000
_cell.angle_alpha   90.00
_cell.angle_beta   90.00
_cell.angle_gamma   90.00
#
_symmetry.space_group_name_H-M   'P 1'
#
loop_
_entity.id
_entity.type
_entity.pdbx_description
1 polymer ?
#
loop_
_entity_poly.entity_id
_entity_poly.type
_entity_poly.pdbx_seq_one_letter_code
_entity_poly.pdbx_strand_id
1 'polypeptide(L)'
;MYEVGMREMPERSLLCLKRNVDDQGQWAFGKEFIAILRERPLPKIEGRAGAAFCIYWSHPSADSDGLIEWCKPVPAGEAHTLAEHYPELTLRTEPAHQEAFVALPAGYQAVQWDLACGSLDAWVQEEEQEHEGERLALTPEDLGLRTTYLATGPSDVAIDLAIPFAV
;
A
#
# COMPACT_ATOMS: atom_id res chain seq x y z
N MET A 1 -5.67 19.94 -8.16
CA MET A 1 -5.09 19.27 -6.98
C MET A 1 -6.15 18.36 -6.37
N TYR A 2 -5.80 17.18 -5.93
CA TYR A 2 -6.75 16.25 -5.29
C TYR A 2 -6.96 16.61 -3.83
N GLU A 3 -8.15 16.33 -3.34
CA GLU A 3 -8.44 16.42 -1.92
C GLU A 3 -7.73 15.27 -1.16
N VAL A 4 -7.05 15.62 -0.08
CA VAL A 4 -6.39 14.66 0.80
C VAL A 4 -7.31 14.35 1.97
N GLY A 5 -7.69 13.09 2.09
CA GLY A 5 -8.46 12.58 3.22
C GLY A 5 -7.57 11.98 4.30
N MET A 6 -8.14 11.80 5.47
CA MET A 6 -7.48 11.16 6.61
C MET A 6 -8.26 9.94 7.05
N ARG A 7 -7.57 8.87 7.42
CA ARG A 7 -8.19 7.65 7.94
C ARG A 7 -7.31 6.96 8.97
N GLU A 8 -7.95 6.22 9.86
CA GLU A 8 -7.27 5.33 10.80
C GLU A 8 -7.21 3.92 10.22
N MET A 9 -6.05 3.29 10.35
CA MET A 9 -5.85 1.89 9.97
C MET A 9 -5.58 1.06 11.22
N PRO A 10 -6.28 -0.06 11.41
CA PRO A 10 -6.03 -0.94 12.54
C PRO A 10 -4.71 -1.70 12.40
N GLU A 11 -4.23 -2.26 13.50
CA GLU A 11 -3.16 -3.26 13.44
C GLU A 11 -3.58 -4.42 12.54
N ARG A 12 -2.69 -4.88 11.66
CA ARG A 12 -2.96 -5.94 10.70
C ARG A 12 -1.85 -6.98 10.67
N SER A 13 -2.26 -8.23 10.49
CA SER A 13 -1.35 -9.32 10.11
C SER A 13 -1.29 -9.39 8.59
N LEU A 14 -0.10 -9.43 8.03
CA LEU A 14 0.13 -9.33 6.59
C LEU A 14 0.96 -10.51 6.09
N LEU A 15 0.54 -11.09 4.97
CA LEU A 15 1.38 -11.96 4.15
C LEU A 15 2.01 -11.12 3.04
N CYS A 16 3.33 -11.08 2.99
CA CYS A 16 4.07 -10.13 2.16
C CYS A 16 5.08 -10.81 1.25
N LEU A 17 5.32 -10.17 0.11
CA LEU A 17 6.40 -10.50 -0.81
C LEU A 17 7.13 -9.22 -1.20
N LYS A 18 8.43 -9.16 -0.90
CA LYS A 18 9.27 -7.99 -1.15
C LYS A 18 10.31 -8.31 -2.22
N ARG A 19 10.50 -7.41 -3.16
CA ARG A 19 11.42 -7.62 -4.28
C ARG A 19 11.93 -6.31 -4.86
N ASN A 20 13.19 -6.29 -5.31
CA ASN A 20 13.69 -5.23 -6.17
C ASN A 20 13.20 -5.49 -7.60
N VAL A 21 12.59 -4.50 -8.21
CA VAL A 21 12.04 -4.58 -9.57
C VAL A 21 12.44 -3.34 -10.38
N ASP A 22 12.61 -3.55 -11.68
CA ASP A 22 12.73 -2.43 -12.62
C ASP A 22 11.36 -1.84 -12.95
N ASP A 23 11.37 -0.74 -13.68
CA ASP A 23 10.16 -0.02 -14.04
C ASP A 23 9.16 -0.88 -14.84
N GLN A 24 9.66 -1.78 -15.68
CA GLN A 24 8.83 -2.71 -16.45
C GLN A 24 8.39 -3.94 -15.67
N GLY A 25 9.18 -4.36 -14.69
CA GLY A 25 8.96 -5.55 -13.88
C GLY A 25 7.85 -5.42 -12.82
N GLN A 26 7.42 -4.20 -12.49
CA GLN A 26 6.40 -3.95 -11.47
C GLN A 26 5.09 -4.72 -11.71
N TRP A 27 4.61 -4.71 -12.94
CA TRP A 27 3.35 -5.37 -13.30
C TRP A 27 3.45 -6.89 -13.25
N ALA A 28 4.56 -7.44 -13.71
CA ALA A 28 4.82 -8.88 -13.62
C ALA A 28 4.90 -9.34 -12.17
N PHE A 29 5.50 -8.55 -11.30
CA PHE A 29 5.58 -8.83 -9.87
C PHE A 29 4.20 -8.84 -9.19
N GLY A 30 3.35 -7.87 -9.49
CA GLY A 30 1.97 -7.85 -8.98
C GLY A 30 1.16 -9.07 -9.42
N LYS A 31 1.29 -9.48 -10.68
CA LYS A 31 0.63 -10.68 -11.21
C LYS A 31 1.13 -11.95 -10.54
N GLU A 32 2.43 -12.05 -10.28
CA GLU A 32 3.03 -13.18 -9.58
C GLU A 32 2.48 -13.30 -8.15
N PHE A 33 2.41 -12.19 -7.41
CA PHE A 33 1.83 -12.16 -6.07
C PHE A 33 0.37 -12.63 -6.05
N ILE A 34 -0.45 -12.13 -6.97
CA ILE A 34 -1.84 -12.55 -7.09
C ILE A 34 -1.95 -14.04 -7.44
N ALA A 35 -1.09 -14.55 -8.31
CA ALA A 35 -1.06 -15.98 -8.66
C ALA A 35 -0.74 -16.85 -7.44
N ILE A 36 0.22 -16.44 -6.61
CA ILE A 36 0.53 -17.14 -5.35
C ILE A 36 -0.69 -17.18 -4.43
N LEU A 37 -1.37 -16.05 -4.23
CA LEU A 37 -2.55 -15.97 -3.37
C LEU A 37 -3.71 -16.84 -3.86
N ARG A 38 -3.80 -17.10 -5.15
CA ARG A 38 -4.86 -17.93 -5.75
C ARG A 38 -4.62 -19.43 -5.66
N GLU A 39 -3.43 -19.87 -5.27
CA GLU A 39 -3.12 -21.29 -5.13
C GLU A 39 -3.98 -21.96 -4.06
N ARG A 40 -4.38 -21.21 -3.04
CA ARG A 40 -5.24 -21.69 -1.95
C ARG A 40 -6.24 -20.62 -1.53
N PRO A 41 -7.44 -21.02 -1.06
CA PRO A 41 -8.41 -20.07 -0.54
C PRO A 41 -7.86 -19.28 0.65
N LEU A 42 -8.08 -17.95 0.65
CA LEU A 42 -7.79 -17.07 1.77
C LEU A 42 -9.08 -16.60 2.41
N PRO A 43 -9.15 -16.50 3.74
CA PRO A 43 -10.27 -15.85 4.42
C PRO A 43 -10.40 -14.40 3.96
N LYS A 44 -11.63 -13.98 3.73
CA LYS A 44 -11.92 -12.61 3.32
C LYS A 44 -12.09 -11.72 4.55
N ILE A 45 -11.37 -10.60 4.58
CA ILE A 45 -11.62 -9.51 5.51
C ILE A 45 -12.40 -8.45 4.76
N GLU A 46 -13.56 -8.06 5.29
CA GLU A 46 -14.40 -7.05 4.66
C GLU A 46 -13.80 -5.65 4.78
N GLY A 47 -14.09 -4.81 3.77
CA GLY A 47 -13.70 -3.43 3.74
C GLY A 47 -12.25 -3.19 3.31
N ARG A 48 -11.83 -1.94 3.43
CA ARG A 48 -10.51 -1.45 3.00
C ARG A 48 -9.35 -2.12 3.73
N ALA A 49 -9.50 -2.38 5.02
CA ALA A 49 -8.46 -3.02 5.83
C ALA A 49 -8.09 -4.42 5.35
N GLY A 50 -8.98 -5.09 4.61
CA GLY A 50 -8.75 -6.42 4.04
C GLY A 50 -8.22 -6.42 2.61
N ALA A 51 -8.15 -5.28 1.95
CA ALA A 51 -7.68 -5.18 0.58
C ALA A 51 -6.16 -5.35 0.48
N ALA A 52 -5.71 -6.06 -0.55
CA ALA A 52 -4.28 -6.14 -0.86
C ALA A 52 -3.73 -4.76 -1.25
N PHE A 53 -2.50 -4.50 -0.90
CA PHE A 53 -1.84 -3.23 -1.21
C PHE A 53 -0.36 -3.43 -1.52
N CYS A 54 0.20 -2.43 -2.20
CA CYS A 54 1.59 -2.41 -2.60
C CYS A 54 2.30 -1.25 -1.90
N ILE A 55 3.44 -1.53 -1.28
CA ILE A 55 4.29 -0.51 -0.66
C ILE A 55 5.47 -0.22 -1.56
N TYR A 56 5.69 1.05 -1.85
CA TYR A 56 6.88 1.55 -2.55
C TYR A 56 7.89 2.03 -1.52
N TRP A 57 8.82 1.15 -1.13
CA TRP A 57 9.95 1.52 -0.28
C TRP A 57 10.93 2.42 -1.02
N SER A 58 11.09 2.19 -2.31
CA SER A 58 11.72 3.08 -3.26
C SER A 58 11.06 2.93 -4.63
N HIS A 59 10.99 4.00 -5.41
CA HIS A 59 10.35 3.95 -6.72
C HIS A 59 11.27 3.39 -7.79
N PRO A 60 10.82 2.40 -8.58
CA PRO A 60 11.52 2.02 -9.81
C PRO A 60 11.54 3.18 -10.79
N SER A 61 12.64 3.32 -11.51
CA SER A 61 12.80 4.32 -12.56
C SER A 61 13.49 3.69 -13.77
N ALA A 62 13.61 4.45 -14.86
CA ALA A 62 14.34 4.01 -16.04
C ALA A 62 15.83 3.70 -15.74
N ASP A 63 16.38 4.33 -14.70
CA ASP A 63 17.80 4.27 -14.36
C ASP A 63 18.12 3.40 -13.14
N SER A 64 17.10 3.01 -12.34
CA SER A 64 17.31 2.23 -11.12
C SER A 64 16.12 1.37 -10.76
N ASP A 65 16.40 0.22 -10.15
CA ASP A 65 15.39 -0.63 -9.54
C ASP A 65 14.81 0.02 -8.27
N GLY A 66 13.56 -0.31 -7.97
CA GLY A 66 12.90 0.07 -6.74
C GLY A 66 12.55 -1.14 -5.90
N LEU A 67 12.52 -0.97 -4.58
CA LEU A 67 12.08 -1.98 -3.64
C LEU A 67 10.58 -1.86 -3.42
N ILE A 68 9.85 -2.90 -3.80
CA ILE A 68 8.39 -2.97 -3.72
C ILE A 68 7.99 -4.17 -2.86
N GLU A 69 6.99 -3.97 -2.03
CA GLU A 69 6.40 -5.03 -1.21
C GLU A 69 4.90 -5.13 -1.47
N TRP A 70 4.45 -6.30 -1.90
CA TRP A 70 3.03 -6.63 -1.95
C TRP A 70 2.58 -7.25 -0.64
N CYS A 71 1.44 -6.82 -0.14
CA CYS A 71 0.89 -7.21 1.16
C CYS A 71 -0.57 -7.64 1.02
N LYS A 72 -0.90 -8.75 1.68
CA LYS A 72 -2.28 -9.22 1.82
C LYS A 72 -2.65 -9.33 3.30
N PRO A 73 -3.60 -8.52 3.79
CA PRO A 73 -4.11 -8.68 5.14
C PRO A 73 -4.81 -10.02 5.33
N VAL A 74 -4.54 -10.66 6.47
CA VAL A 74 -5.16 -11.93 6.87
C VAL A 74 -5.64 -11.83 8.32
N PRO A 75 -6.65 -12.63 8.71
CA PRO A 75 -7.11 -12.64 10.09
C PRO A 75 -5.99 -13.03 11.06
N ALA A 76 -5.81 -12.27 12.14
CA ALA A 76 -4.73 -12.47 13.09
C ALA A 76 -4.73 -13.87 13.72
N GLY A 77 -5.90 -14.42 14.02
CA GLY A 77 -6.04 -15.75 14.61
C GLY A 77 -5.65 -16.91 13.70
N GLU A 78 -5.59 -16.69 12.39
CA GLU A 78 -5.26 -17.70 11.38
C GLU A 78 -3.91 -17.43 10.70
N ALA A 79 -3.26 -16.32 11.04
CA ALA A 79 -2.09 -15.82 10.31
C ALA A 79 -0.94 -16.83 10.26
N HIS A 80 -0.59 -17.44 11.36
CA HIS A 80 0.50 -18.44 11.41
C HIS A 80 0.18 -19.68 10.58
N THR A 81 -1.03 -20.19 10.68
CA THR A 81 -1.47 -21.35 9.88
C THR A 81 -1.45 -21.04 8.40
N LEU A 82 -1.94 -19.87 8.01
CA LEU A 82 -1.91 -19.42 6.62
C LEU A 82 -0.48 -19.23 6.11
N ALA A 83 0.41 -18.69 6.92
CA ALA A 83 1.82 -18.50 6.55
C ALA A 83 2.52 -19.83 6.23
N GLU A 84 2.19 -20.90 6.93
CA GLU A 84 2.72 -22.26 6.66
C GLU A 84 2.32 -22.77 5.26
N HIS A 85 1.17 -22.33 4.74
CA HIS A 85 0.70 -22.70 3.41
C HIS A 85 1.32 -21.87 2.28
N TYR A 86 2.00 -20.78 2.61
CA TYR A 86 2.61 -19.85 1.65
C TYR A 86 4.09 -19.63 2.00
N PRO A 87 4.95 -20.65 1.82
CA PRO A 87 6.36 -20.54 2.22
C PRO A 87 7.14 -19.43 1.49
N GLU A 88 6.66 -18.97 0.34
CA GLU A 88 7.24 -17.87 -0.42
C GLU A 88 6.97 -16.51 0.21
N LEU A 89 5.95 -16.41 1.06
CA LEU A 89 5.52 -15.16 1.68
C LEU A 89 6.08 -15.01 3.08
N THR A 90 6.28 -13.78 3.50
CA THR A 90 6.68 -13.44 4.86
C THR A 90 5.48 -12.94 5.65
N LEU A 91 5.27 -13.50 6.84
CA LEU A 91 4.27 -13.00 7.77
C LEU A 91 4.88 -11.88 8.61
N ARG A 92 4.20 -10.74 8.67
CA ARG A 92 4.55 -9.65 9.59
C ARG A 92 3.31 -8.95 10.11
N THR A 93 3.47 -8.22 11.18
CA THR A 93 2.43 -7.36 11.76
C THR A 93 2.73 -5.91 11.40
N GLU A 94 1.74 -5.22 10.85
CA GLU A 94 1.78 -3.79 10.65
C GLU A 94 1.06 -3.11 11.81
N PRO A 95 1.69 -2.16 12.53
CA PRO A 95 1.04 -1.50 13.66
C PRO A 95 -0.12 -0.62 13.20
N ALA A 96 -1.06 -0.37 14.13
CA ALA A 96 -2.10 0.62 13.93
C ALA A 96 -1.47 2.00 13.63
N HIS A 97 -2.01 2.71 12.66
CA HIS A 97 -1.48 4.01 12.22
C HIS A 97 -2.59 4.85 11.57
N GLN A 98 -2.28 6.10 11.29
CA GLN A 98 -3.11 6.95 10.46
C GLN A 98 -2.53 7.02 9.04
N GLU A 99 -3.38 7.30 8.08
CA GLU A 99 -2.98 7.52 6.70
C GLU A 99 -3.61 8.80 6.15
N ALA A 100 -2.79 9.61 5.48
CA ALA A 100 -3.28 10.61 4.55
C ALA A 100 -3.41 9.95 3.17
N PHE A 101 -4.52 10.13 2.49
CA PHE A 101 -4.76 9.43 1.22
C PHE A 101 -5.44 10.28 0.17
N VAL A 102 -5.21 9.91 -1.09
CA VAL A 102 -5.92 10.41 -2.27
C VAL A 102 -6.53 9.23 -3.00
N ALA A 103 -7.82 9.27 -3.27
CA ALA A 103 -8.51 8.25 -4.05
C ALA A 103 -8.50 8.62 -5.53
N LEU A 104 -8.19 7.65 -6.38
CA LEU A 104 -8.26 7.78 -7.83
C LEU A 104 -9.38 6.89 -8.40
N PRO A 105 -10.15 7.42 -9.37
CA PRO A 105 -11.22 6.65 -10.00
C PRO A 105 -10.64 5.54 -10.87
N ALA A 106 -11.47 4.55 -11.20
CA ALA A 106 -11.14 3.57 -12.22
C ALA A 106 -10.81 4.25 -13.55
N GLY A 107 -9.81 3.71 -14.25
CA GLY A 107 -9.35 4.27 -15.54
C GLY A 107 -8.47 5.51 -15.40
N TYR A 108 -7.91 5.78 -14.23
CA TYR A 108 -6.97 6.88 -14.05
C TYR A 108 -5.77 6.76 -15.01
N GLN A 109 -5.23 7.91 -15.38
CA GLN A 109 -4.05 8.04 -16.24
C GLN A 109 -2.79 8.33 -15.41
N ALA A 110 -1.60 8.12 -15.98
CA ALA A 110 -0.33 8.40 -15.31
C ALA A 110 -0.23 9.83 -14.76
N VAL A 111 -0.75 10.80 -15.49
CA VAL A 111 -0.79 12.21 -15.03
C VAL A 111 -1.61 12.39 -13.76
N GLN A 112 -2.67 11.61 -13.58
CA GLN A 112 -3.50 11.66 -12.36
C GLN A 112 -2.76 11.05 -11.17
N TRP A 113 -1.99 10.00 -11.39
CA TRP A 113 -1.09 9.44 -10.39
C TRP A 113 -0.07 10.49 -9.91
N ASP A 114 0.61 11.17 -10.84
CA ASP A 114 1.60 12.18 -10.51
C ASP A 114 0.98 13.37 -9.75
N LEU A 115 -0.22 13.80 -10.14
CA LEU A 115 -0.96 14.82 -9.43
C LEU A 115 -1.38 14.39 -8.02
N ALA A 116 -1.77 13.15 -7.84
CA ALA A 116 -2.11 12.59 -6.53
C ALA A 116 -0.88 12.55 -5.61
N CYS A 117 0.25 12.11 -6.10
CA CYS A 117 1.51 12.16 -5.36
C CYS A 117 1.87 13.60 -4.96
N GLY A 118 1.75 14.55 -5.89
CA GLY A 118 1.99 15.96 -5.60
C GLY A 118 1.05 16.54 -4.56
N SER A 119 -0.21 16.11 -4.54
CA SER A 119 -1.18 16.53 -3.52
C SER A 119 -0.83 16.01 -2.14
N LEU A 120 -0.36 14.76 -2.04
CA LEU A 120 0.12 14.18 -0.78
C LEU A 120 1.39 14.89 -0.28
N ASP A 121 2.34 15.15 -1.16
CA ASP A 121 3.57 15.87 -0.81
C ASP A 121 3.29 17.29 -0.30
N ALA A 122 2.39 18.01 -0.97
CA ALA A 122 1.99 19.34 -0.54
C ALA A 122 1.30 19.31 0.84
N TRP A 123 0.41 18.35 1.06
CA TRP A 123 -0.25 18.17 2.35
C TRP A 123 0.76 17.92 3.48
N VAL A 124 1.75 17.03 3.24
CA VAL A 124 2.81 16.75 4.22
C VAL A 124 3.59 18.03 4.58
N GLN A 125 3.96 18.83 3.57
CA GLN A 125 4.68 20.08 3.78
C GLN A 125 3.88 21.10 4.58
N GLU A 126 2.57 21.22 4.31
CA GLU A 126 1.68 22.10 5.05
C GLU A 126 1.56 21.67 6.53
N GLU A 127 1.36 20.39 6.77
CA GLU A 127 1.25 19.84 8.13
C GLU A 127 2.56 20.01 8.92
N GLU A 128 3.71 19.80 8.29
CA GLU A 128 5.02 20.03 8.92
C GLU A 128 5.25 21.51 9.29
N GLN A 129 4.71 22.43 8.50
CA GLN A 129 4.79 23.85 8.79
C GLN A 129 3.86 24.27 9.93
N GLU A 130 2.64 23.73 9.97
CA GLU A 130 1.66 24.04 11.02
C GLU A 130 2.08 23.56 12.41
N HIS A 131 2.86 22.49 12.48
CA HIS A 131 3.35 21.90 13.73
C HIS A 131 4.75 22.41 14.16
N GLU A 132 5.18 23.58 13.69
CA GLU A 132 6.40 24.30 14.12
C GLU A 132 7.68 23.42 14.16
N GLY A 133 7.87 22.54 13.15
CA GLY A 133 9.03 21.68 13.05
C GLY A 133 8.99 20.45 13.97
N GLU A 134 7.90 20.20 14.68
CA GLU A 134 7.57 18.85 15.07
C GLU A 134 7.28 18.09 13.78
N ARG A 135 8.27 17.38 13.31
CA ARG A 135 8.11 16.41 12.27
C ARG A 135 6.92 15.56 12.68
N LEU A 136 5.79 15.67 11.98
CA LEU A 136 4.82 14.60 12.01
C LEU A 136 5.64 13.33 11.96
N ALA A 137 5.43 12.41 12.88
CA ALA A 137 6.16 11.14 12.88
C ALA A 137 5.74 10.32 11.66
N LEU A 138 5.86 10.95 10.49
CA LEU A 138 5.92 10.31 9.20
C LEU A 138 7.20 9.52 9.24
N THR A 139 7.06 8.24 9.37
CA THR A 139 8.14 7.33 9.10
C THR A 139 7.86 6.69 7.74
N PRO A 140 8.08 7.43 6.62
CA PRO A 140 8.09 6.82 5.29
C PRO A 140 9.10 5.69 5.24
N GLU A 141 10.12 5.76 6.09
CA GLU A 141 11.15 4.75 6.27
C GLU A 141 10.61 3.47 6.88
N ASP A 142 9.61 3.58 7.78
CA ASP A 142 9.06 2.42 8.50
C ASP A 142 7.82 1.82 7.85
N LEU A 143 7.00 2.63 7.18
CA LEU A 143 5.71 2.16 6.64
C LEU A 143 5.51 2.36 5.14
N GLY A 144 6.24 3.27 4.50
CA GLY A 144 6.30 3.47 3.04
C GLY A 144 5.03 3.99 2.35
N LEU A 145 5.20 4.73 1.24
CA LEU A 145 4.09 5.12 0.35
C LEU A 145 3.42 3.85 -0.17
N ARG A 146 2.09 3.81 -0.10
CA ARG A 146 1.33 2.63 -0.49
C ARG A 146 0.18 2.92 -1.42
N THR A 147 -0.16 1.91 -2.20
CA THR A 147 -1.32 1.91 -3.07
C THR A 147 -2.22 0.73 -2.74
N THR A 148 -3.48 1.02 -2.50
CA THR A 148 -4.49 0.00 -2.24
C THR A 148 -5.40 -0.12 -3.44
N TYR A 149 -5.53 -1.32 -3.98
CA TYR A 149 -6.41 -1.63 -5.10
C TYR A 149 -7.78 -2.02 -4.57
N LEU A 150 -8.79 -1.21 -4.90
CA LEU A 150 -10.17 -1.43 -4.50
C LEU A 150 -10.97 -1.91 -5.71
N ALA A 151 -11.36 -3.17 -5.71
CA ALA A 151 -12.28 -3.69 -6.72
C ALA A 151 -13.69 -3.16 -6.44
N THR A 152 -14.20 -2.30 -7.29
CA THR A 152 -15.56 -1.75 -7.19
C THR A 152 -16.56 -2.48 -8.09
N GLY A 153 -16.10 -3.40 -8.93
CA GLY A 153 -16.91 -4.23 -9.84
C GLY A 153 -16.02 -5.06 -10.76
N PRO A 154 -16.60 -5.87 -11.66
CA PRO A 154 -15.82 -6.78 -12.51
C PRO A 154 -14.80 -6.10 -13.44
N SER A 155 -14.99 -4.81 -13.73
CA SER A 155 -14.14 -4.01 -14.63
C SER A 155 -13.60 -2.73 -14.02
N ASP A 156 -14.05 -2.36 -12.80
CA ASP A 156 -13.70 -1.10 -12.16
C ASP A 156 -12.72 -1.35 -11.01
N VAL A 157 -11.45 -1.06 -11.24
CA VAL A 157 -10.46 -1.00 -10.18
C VAL A 157 -10.27 0.46 -9.81
N ALA A 158 -10.71 0.82 -8.62
CA ALA A 158 -10.31 2.05 -7.98
C ALA A 158 -9.03 1.81 -7.21
N ILE A 159 -8.21 2.82 -7.13
CA ILE A 159 -6.95 2.79 -6.40
C ILE A 159 -6.88 3.99 -5.47
N ASP A 160 -6.26 3.84 -4.34
CA ASP A 160 -5.83 5.00 -3.58
C ASP A 160 -4.33 4.95 -3.27
N LEU A 161 -3.77 6.14 -3.14
CA LEU A 161 -2.41 6.35 -2.67
C LEU A 161 -2.46 6.87 -1.26
N ALA A 162 -1.61 6.36 -0.39
CA ALA A 162 -1.60 6.76 1.00
C ALA A 162 -0.18 6.90 1.54
N ILE A 163 0.00 7.87 2.43
CA ILE A 163 1.20 8.03 3.23
C ILE A 163 0.82 7.75 4.67
N PRO A 164 1.42 6.73 5.31
CA PRO A 164 1.17 6.42 6.70
C PRO A 164 1.98 7.33 7.63
N PHE A 165 1.45 7.54 8.81
CA PHE A 165 2.17 8.20 9.89
C PHE A 165 1.78 7.61 11.24
N ALA A 166 2.67 7.72 12.23
CA ALA A 166 2.44 7.20 13.56
C ALA A 166 1.35 7.99 14.30
N VAL A 167 0.60 7.31 15.10
CA VAL A 167 -0.40 7.93 16.00
C VAL A 167 0.30 8.47 17.23
#